data_8a4e30080cc49b9dea6750c348fb66d7
#
_entry.id   8a4e30080cc49b9dea6750c348fb66d7
#
_cell.length_a   1.000
_cell.length_b   1.000
_cell.length_c   1.000
_cell.angle_alpha   90.00
_cell.angle_beta   90.00
_cell.angle_gamma   90.00
#
_symmetry.space_group_name_H-M   'P 1'
#
loop_
_entity.id
_entity.type
_entity.pdbx_description
1 polymer ?
#
loop_
_entity_poly.entity_id
_entity_poly.type
_entity_poly.pdbx_seq_one_letter_code
_entity_poly.pdbx_strand_id
1 'polypeptide(L)'
;MIQFEDKFMEIQIDMVSLAMEYVQNQADKIFIYCVADGFYSFDVFFKTNNHYLDRDEIASYLPNEIDSSDEIQFSLLGIGAQDIERMVKLCQEYNREHPTEMWLIYDAQTNSLD
;
A
#
# COMPACT_ATOMS: atom_id res chain seq x y z
N MET A 1 -17.87 -19.05 -6.57
CA MET A 1 -17.06 -18.60 -7.72
C MET A 1 -16.31 -17.32 -7.36
N ILE A 2 -15.01 -17.28 -7.64
CA ILE A 2 -14.20 -16.10 -7.35
C ILE A 2 -14.49 -15.04 -8.41
N GLN A 3 -14.87 -13.87 -7.95
CA GLN A 3 -15.19 -12.74 -8.80
C GLN A 3 -13.96 -11.84 -8.98
N PHE A 4 -14.01 -10.99 -10.01
CA PHE A 4 -12.97 -9.99 -10.22
C PHE A 4 -12.79 -9.13 -8.96
N GLU A 5 -13.88 -8.68 -8.38
CA GLU A 5 -13.84 -7.82 -7.18
C GLU A 5 -13.13 -8.48 -6.01
N ASP A 6 -13.33 -9.77 -5.82
CA ASP A 6 -12.67 -10.51 -4.73
C ASP A 6 -11.17 -10.58 -4.94
N LYS A 7 -10.73 -10.86 -6.17
CA LYS A 7 -9.32 -10.91 -6.52
C LYS A 7 -8.67 -9.53 -6.44
N PHE A 8 -9.38 -8.50 -6.87
CA PHE A 8 -8.91 -7.13 -6.80
C PHE A 8 -8.73 -6.71 -5.33
N MET A 9 -9.69 -7.07 -4.49
CA MET A 9 -9.61 -6.78 -3.06
C MET A 9 -8.44 -7.51 -2.39
N GLU A 10 -8.15 -8.74 -2.79
CA GLU A 10 -6.98 -9.47 -2.27
C GLU A 10 -5.68 -8.71 -2.54
N ILE A 11 -5.54 -8.14 -3.74
CA ILE A 11 -4.35 -7.36 -4.08
C ILE A 11 -4.27 -6.11 -3.22
N GLN A 12 -5.40 -5.43 -3.01
CA GLN A 12 -5.44 -4.24 -2.16
C GLN A 12 -5.09 -4.58 -0.71
N ILE A 13 -5.57 -5.71 -0.21
CA ILE A 13 -5.24 -6.17 1.14
C ILE A 13 -3.75 -6.48 1.25
N ASP A 14 -3.16 -7.08 0.23
CA ASP A 14 -1.72 -7.35 0.21
C ASP A 14 -0.91 -6.05 0.28
N MET A 15 -1.33 -5.00 -0.43
CA MET A 15 -0.69 -3.70 -0.37
C MET A 15 -0.76 -3.09 1.03
N VAL A 16 -1.92 -3.18 1.67
CA VAL A 16 -2.11 -2.68 3.04
C VAL A 16 -1.25 -3.48 4.01
N SER A 17 -1.23 -4.80 3.89
CA SER A 17 -0.44 -5.68 4.75
C SER A 17 1.04 -5.37 4.65
N LEU A 18 1.52 -5.11 3.43
CA LEU A 18 2.91 -4.73 3.18
C LEU A 18 3.28 -3.45 3.93
N ALA A 19 2.41 -2.44 3.86
CA ALA A 19 2.64 -1.16 4.54
C ALA A 19 2.55 -1.31 6.07
N MET A 20 1.59 -2.09 6.56
CA MET A 20 1.44 -2.35 8.00
C MET A 20 2.64 -3.09 8.56
N GLU A 21 3.18 -4.03 7.79
CA GLU A 21 4.38 -4.78 8.19
C GLU A 21 5.58 -3.84 8.34
N TYR A 22 5.73 -2.88 7.42
CA TYR A 22 6.82 -1.91 7.47
C TYR A 22 6.81 -1.13 8.79
N VAL A 23 5.65 -0.69 9.24
CA VAL A 23 5.51 0.07 10.50
C VAL A 23 5.19 -0.83 11.70
N GLN A 24 5.18 -2.15 11.50
CA GLN A 24 4.91 -3.14 12.56
C GLN A 24 3.60 -2.85 13.29
N ASN A 25 2.57 -2.56 12.51
CA ASN A 25 1.19 -2.33 12.99
C ASN A 25 1.07 -1.14 13.95
N GLN A 26 1.93 -0.14 13.83
CA GLN A 26 1.95 0.99 14.75
C GLN A 26 1.28 2.26 14.23
N ALA A 27 0.98 2.35 12.93
CA ALA A 27 0.34 3.54 12.38
C ALA A 27 -1.17 3.52 12.59
N ASP A 28 -1.77 4.70 12.75
CA ASP A 28 -3.22 4.85 12.89
C ASP A 28 -3.94 4.72 11.55
N LYS A 29 -3.36 5.30 10.51
CA LYS A 29 -3.87 5.22 9.13
C LYS A 29 -2.72 5.04 8.16
N ILE A 30 -3.04 4.41 7.03
CA ILE A 30 -2.11 4.22 5.93
C ILE A 30 -2.76 4.77 4.67
N PHE A 31 -1.99 5.55 3.90
CA PHE A 31 -2.39 6.09 2.61
C PHE A 31 -1.46 5.51 1.57
N ILE A 32 -2.01 4.77 0.61
CA ILE A 32 -1.24 4.13 -0.46
C ILE A 32 -1.61 4.81 -1.76
N TYR A 33 -0.60 5.25 -2.51
CA TYR A 33 -0.77 5.87 -3.81
C TYR A 33 -0.11 5.02 -4.88
N CYS A 34 -0.91 4.59 -5.85
CA CYS A 34 -0.46 3.73 -6.94
C CYS A 34 -0.61 4.45 -8.27
N VAL A 35 0.40 4.35 -9.11
CA VAL A 35 0.37 4.85 -10.48
C VAL A 35 0.67 3.68 -11.42
N ALA A 36 -0.14 3.56 -12.47
CA ALA A 36 0.04 2.54 -13.52
C ALA A 36 -0.27 3.20 -14.87
N ASP A 37 0.64 4.07 -15.33
CA ASP A 37 0.47 4.87 -16.53
C ASP A 37 1.80 4.91 -17.28
N GLY A 38 2.09 3.83 -18.00
CA GLY A 38 3.37 3.66 -18.69
C GLY A 38 4.51 3.26 -17.78
N PHE A 39 4.30 3.30 -16.47
CA PHE A 39 5.23 2.84 -15.44
C PHE A 39 4.43 2.50 -14.20
N TYR A 40 5.06 1.79 -13.25
CA TYR A 40 4.42 1.43 -11.99
C TYR A 40 5.12 2.13 -10.85
N SER A 41 4.35 2.89 -10.07
CA SER A 41 4.87 3.61 -8.91
C SER A 41 4.00 3.36 -7.70
N PHE A 42 4.60 2.92 -6.62
CA PHE A 42 3.94 2.64 -5.35
C PHE A 42 4.55 3.54 -4.29
N ASP A 43 3.73 4.29 -3.60
CA ASP A 43 4.19 5.10 -2.48
C ASP A 43 3.22 4.97 -1.32
N VAL A 44 3.71 5.25 -0.13
CA VAL A 44 2.91 5.08 1.08
C VAL A 44 3.20 6.20 2.06
N PHE A 45 2.13 6.69 2.68
CA PHE A 45 2.18 7.72 3.71
C PHE A 45 1.44 7.20 4.93
N PHE A 46 1.77 7.74 6.10
CA PHE A 46 1.25 7.25 7.36
C PHE A 46 0.71 8.38 8.21
N LYS A 47 -0.27 8.06 9.04
CA LYS A 47 -0.75 8.96 10.07
C LYS A 47 -0.53 8.30 11.43
N THR A 48 0.12 9.02 12.35
CA THR A 48 0.25 8.59 13.74
C THR A 48 0.22 9.83 14.63
N ASN A 49 -0.57 9.79 15.70
CA ASN A 49 -0.71 10.90 16.66
C ASN A 49 -0.96 12.25 15.98
N ASN A 50 -1.85 12.28 14.97
CA ASN A 50 -2.21 13.46 14.19
C ASN A 50 -1.09 14.03 13.32
N HIS A 51 0.01 13.30 13.12
CA HIS A 51 1.07 13.65 12.20
C HIS A 51 0.92 12.85 10.92
N TYR A 52 1.09 13.51 9.76
CA TYR A 52 1.11 12.86 8.46
C TYR A 52 2.56 12.79 8.00
N LEU A 53 3.05 11.58 7.78
CA LEU A 53 4.48 11.32 7.62
C LEU A 53 4.72 10.39 6.44
N ASP A 54 5.83 10.62 5.71
CA ASP A 54 6.24 9.68 4.67
C ASP A 54 7.02 8.50 5.27
N ARG A 55 7.46 7.59 4.41
CA ARG A 55 8.15 6.38 4.86
C ARG A 55 9.52 6.67 5.50
N ASP A 56 10.14 7.82 5.18
CA ASP A 56 11.41 8.21 5.81
C ASP A 56 11.19 8.76 7.21
N GLU A 57 10.13 9.51 7.38
CA GLU A 57 9.86 10.25 8.62
C GLU A 57 9.20 9.40 9.69
N ILE A 58 8.41 8.40 9.28
CA ILE A 58 7.53 7.67 10.20
C ILE A 58 8.29 7.00 11.35
N ALA A 59 9.49 6.51 11.09
CA ALA A 59 10.26 5.77 12.10
C ALA A 59 10.51 6.59 13.37
N SER A 60 10.71 7.89 13.21
CA SER A 60 10.98 8.80 14.35
C SER A 60 9.77 9.05 15.24
N TYR A 61 8.57 8.70 14.76
CA TYR A 61 7.32 9.01 15.44
C TYR A 61 6.63 7.79 16.03
N LEU A 62 7.21 6.60 15.84
CA LEU A 62 6.61 5.36 16.33
C LEU A 62 7.15 4.99 17.70
N PRO A 63 6.31 4.40 18.58
CA PRO A 63 6.74 4.04 19.93
C PRO A 63 7.80 2.93 19.94
N ASN A 64 7.78 2.03 18.97
CA ASN A 64 8.75 0.96 18.84
C ASN A 64 9.56 1.13 17.57
N GLU A 65 10.83 0.78 17.63
CA GLU A 65 11.75 0.91 16.53
C GLU A 65 11.35 0.00 15.37
N ILE A 66 11.48 0.52 14.14
CA ILE A 66 11.27 -0.26 12.92
C ILE A 66 12.54 -0.20 12.07
N ASP A 67 12.67 -1.13 11.12
CA ASP A 67 13.75 -1.09 10.14
C ASP A 67 13.31 -0.18 8.99
N SER A 68 13.86 1.04 8.97
CA SER A 68 13.59 2.02 7.92
C SER A 68 14.82 2.25 7.04
N SER A 69 15.70 1.26 6.95
CA SER A 69 16.88 1.33 6.09
C SER A 69 16.47 1.50 4.62
N ASP A 70 17.38 2.05 3.82
CA ASP A 70 17.16 2.21 2.39
C ASP A 70 16.81 0.88 1.73
N GLU A 71 17.47 -0.21 2.13
CA GLU A 71 17.23 -1.54 1.61
C GLU A 71 15.79 -1.98 1.84
N ILE A 72 15.28 -1.79 3.05
CA ILE A 72 13.89 -2.15 3.39
C ILE A 72 12.91 -1.25 2.65
N GLN A 73 13.19 0.05 2.54
CA GLN A 73 12.32 0.96 1.80
C GLN A 73 12.28 0.63 0.32
N PHE A 74 13.40 0.29 -0.31
CA PHE A 74 13.41 -0.16 -1.70
C PHE A 74 12.64 -1.46 -1.87
N SER A 75 12.75 -2.39 -0.94
CA SER A 75 11.98 -3.63 -0.95
C SER A 75 10.48 -3.34 -0.88
N LEU A 76 10.07 -2.45 0.01
CA LEU A 76 8.67 -2.02 0.15
C LEU A 76 8.13 -1.50 -1.19
N LEU A 77 8.85 -0.57 -1.81
CA LEU A 77 8.42 0.03 -3.08
C LEU A 77 8.41 -1.00 -4.22
N GLY A 78 9.38 -1.89 -4.25
CA GLY A 78 9.49 -2.92 -5.28
C GLY A 78 8.35 -3.95 -5.20
N ILE A 79 8.05 -4.42 -4.00
CA ILE A 79 6.94 -5.37 -3.80
C ILE A 79 5.61 -4.70 -4.08
N GLY A 80 5.45 -3.44 -3.66
CA GLY A 80 4.25 -2.66 -3.98
C GLY A 80 4.06 -2.50 -5.49
N ALA A 81 5.13 -2.25 -6.24
CA ALA A 81 5.06 -2.16 -7.70
C ALA A 81 4.67 -3.49 -8.33
N GLN A 82 5.13 -4.61 -7.77
CA GLN A 82 4.71 -5.94 -8.22
C GLN A 82 3.20 -6.15 -8.00
N ASP A 83 2.67 -5.65 -6.90
CA ASP A 83 1.22 -5.73 -6.64
C ASP A 83 0.44 -4.89 -7.64
N ILE A 84 0.96 -3.73 -8.04
CA ILE A 84 0.35 -2.93 -9.11
C ILE A 84 0.34 -3.72 -10.42
N GLU A 85 1.43 -4.38 -10.75
CA GLU A 85 1.50 -5.23 -11.95
C GLU A 85 0.47 -6.35 -11.90
N ARG A 86 0.29 -6.99 -10.74
CA ARG A 86 -0.75 -8.01 -10.54
C ARG A 86 -2.13 -7.44 -10.82
N MET A 87 -2.40 -6.23 -10.36
CA MET A 87 -3.67 -5.54 -10.57
C MET A 87 -3.91 -5.30 -12.06
N VAL A 88 -2.90 -4.80 -12.77
CA VAL A 88 -3.01 -4.54 -14.22
C VAL A 88 -3.27 -5.84 -14.97
N LYS A 89 -2.55 -6.90 -14.66
CA LYS A 89 -2.75 -8.22 -15.29
C LYS A 89 -4.13 -8.78 -14.99
N LEU A 90 -4.62 -8.61 -13.78
CA LEU A 90 -5.97 -9.04 -13.42
C LEU A 90 -7.02 -8.31 -14.26
N CYS A 91 -6.88 -7.01 -14.44
CA CYS A 91 -7.79 -6.22 -15.27
C CYS A 91 -7.76 -6.70 -16.71
N GLN A 92 -6.58 -6.99 -17.27
CA GLN A 92 -6.43 -7.52 -18.62
C GLN A 92 -7.13 -8.87 -18.76
N GLU A 93 -6.99 -9.73 -17.76
CA GLU A 93 -7.61 -11.07 -17.77
C GLU A 93 -9.13 -11.00 -17.85
N TYR A 94 -9.72 -9.96 -17.26
CA TYR A 94 -11.17 -9.76 -17.23
C TYR A 94 -11.63 -8.73 -18.26
N ASN A 95 -10.78 -8.35 -19.22
CA ASN A 95 -11.08 -7.35 -20.24
C ASN A 95 -11.59 -6.03 -19.69
N ARG A 96 -10.99 -5.58 -18.59
CA ARG A 96 -11.31 -4.31 -17.95
C ARG A 96 -10.13 -3.36 -18.08
N GLU A 97 -10.42 -2.07 -18.16
CA GLU A 97 -9.39 -1.06 -18.08
C GLU A 97 -8.89 -0.98 -16.65
N HIS A 98 -7.56 -0.89 -16.45
CA HIS A 98 -7.02 -0.70 -15.12
C HIS A 98 -7.01 0.79 -14.79
N PRO A 99 -7.13 1.15 -13.50
CA PRO A 99 -6.95 2.55 -13.10
C PRO A 99 -5.49 2.96 -13.34
N THR A 100 -5.31 4.17 -13.85
CA THR A 100 -3.96 4.73 -14.04
C THR A 100 -3.42 5.32 -12.75
N GLU A 101 -4.31 5.63 -11.82
CA GLU A 101 -3.99 6.20 -10.53
C GLU A 101 -4.99 5.71 -9.50
N MET A 102 -4.52 5.32 -8.33
CA MET A 102 -5.39 4.78 -7.29
C MET A 102 -4.87 5.15 -5.91
N TRP A 103 -5.79 5.58 -5.04
CA TRP A 103 -5.52 5.79 -3.63
C TRP A 103 -6.23 4.72 -2.81
N LEU A 104 -5.54 4.17 -1.83
CA LEU A 104 -6.13 3.31 -0.80
C LEU A 104 -5.92 3.98 0.55
N ILE A 105 -6.97 4.02 1.35
CA ILE A 105 -6.90 4.58 2.70
C ILE A 105 -7.34 3.50 3.68
N TYR A 106 -6.42 3.07 4.53
CA TYR A 106 -6.71 2.07 5.55
C TYR A 106 -6.68 2.72 6.93
N ASP A 107 -7.77 2.55 7.67
CA ASP A 107 -7.88 3.01 9.05
C ASP A 107 -7.68 1.81 9.97
N ALA A 108 -6.55 1.78 10.67
CA ALA A 108 -6.19 0.67 11.55
C ALA A 108 -7.07 0.60 12.80
N GLN A 109 -7.62 1.74 13.23
CA GLN A 109 -8.47 1.78 14.42
C GLN A 109 -9.82 1.14 14.16
N THR A 110 -10.40 1.34 12.99
CA THR A 110 -11.70 0.79 12.61
C THR A 110 -11.57 -0.45 11.72
N ASN A 111 -10.36 -0.77 11.28
CA ASN A 111 -10.08 -1.86 10.35
C ASN A 111 -10.89 -1.71 9.06
N SER A 112 -11.00 -0.49 8.54
CA SER A 112 -11.75 -0.21 7.32
C SER A 112 -10.83 0.25 6.19
N LEU A 113 -11.13 -0.19 4.98
CA LEU A 113 -10.39 0.13 3.76
C LEU A 113 -11.31 0.84 2.77
N ASP A 114 -10.86 1.99 2.31
CA ASP A 114 -11.55 2.75 1.27
C ASP A 114 -10.85 2.67 -0.08
#